data_fda519322652874675c6cabd75549146
#
_entry.id   fda519322652874675c6cabd75549146
#
_cell.length_a   1.000
_cell.length_b   1.000
_cell.length_c   1.000
_cell.angle_alpha   90.00
_cell.angle_beta   90.00
_cell.angle_gamma   90.00
#
_symmetry.space_group_name_H-M   'P 1'
#
loop_
_entity.id
_entity.type
_entity.pdbx_description
1 polymer ?
#
loop_
_entity_poly.entity_id
_entity_poly.type
_entity_poly.pdbx_seq_one_letter_code
_entity_poly.pdbx_strand_id
1 'polypeptide(L)'
;MANKNFVLSPEQLTTFSDQGLLKVDFGFDPQLLDQIVAEVRPLYGLAYEQDPLATIRCQDGWKEVDAIRQLAVHDSVLDALRMLMDREPLPFQTLNFPVGTSQYPHSDSIHFHTVPAGFMVGIWVALEKIDAENGPLIYYPRSHKLPYYSMQDLGLGPGYSNYHAYELRIQDLIAEHGLQAELGILEKGEAIIWHANLLHGGAARKDVTRSRHSQVTHYFFENCRYYTPMESRPGKLRYRKPFRIPSQPDFSLPPDLSPRSLPVRAVGRLLRSLGLRN
;
A
#
# COMPACT_ATOMS: atom_id res chain seq x y z
N MET A 1 9.78 -7.02 -29.75
CA MET A 1 8.60 -6.21 -30.08
C MET A 1 8.77 -4.87 -29.37
N ALA A 2 8.61 -3.74 -30.06
CA ALA A 2 8.76 -2.42 -29.40
C ALA A 2 7.67 -2.31 -28.31
N ASN A 3 8.11 -2.08 -27.06
CA ASN A 3 7.20 -1.80 -25.95
C ASN A 3 6.38 -0.56 -26.35
N LYS A 4 5.09 -0.74 -26.63
CA LYS A 4 4.20 0.42 -26.74
C LYS A 4 4.10 1.00 -25.34
N ASN A 5 4.55 2.27 -25.18
CA ASN A 5 4.35 2.99 -23.94
C ASN A 5 2.87 2.93 -23.56
N PHE A 6 2.59 2.64 -22.30
CA PHE A 6 1.23 2.66 -21.78
C PHE A 6 0.75 4.12 -21.68
N VAL A 7 -0.43 4.40 -22.20
CA VAL A 7 -0.95 5.77 -22.28
C VAL A 7 -2.34 5.84 -21.68
N LEU A 8 -2.51 6.69 -20.68
CA LEU A 8 -3.81 7.04 -20.13
C LEU A 8 -4.53 8.03 -21.03
N SER A 9 -5.84 7.85 -21.21
CA SER A 9 -6.67 8.81 -21.95
C SER A 9 -6.84 10.12 -21.17
N PRO A 10 -7.17 11.24 -21.84
CA PRO A 10 -7.49 12.50 -21.15
C PRO A 10 -8.64 12.36 -20.14
N GLU A 11 -9.61 11.50 -20.42
CA GLU A 11 -10.72 11.19 -19.53
C GLU A 11 -10.22 10.48 -18.26
N GLN A 12 -9.31 9.52 -18.37
CA GLN A 12 -8.71 8.82 -17.24
C GLN A 12 -7.91 9.77 -16.35
N LEU A 13 -7.14 10.70 -16.95
CA LEU A 13 -6.40 11.73 -16.21
C LEU A 13 -7.36 12.64 -15.44
N THR A 14 -8.45 13.07 -16.08
CA THR A 14 -9.51 13.89 -15.47
C THR A 14 -10.20 13.12 -14.33
N THR A 15 -10.51 11.84 -14.54
CA THR A 15 -11.13 10.99 -13.52
C THR A 15 -10.25 10.89 -12.28
N PHE A 16 -8.95 10.61 -12.44
CA PHE A 16 -8.04 10.56 -11.30
C PHE A 16 -7.96 11.91 -10.56
N SER A 17 -7.85 13.01 -11.28
CA SER A 17 -7.80 14.36 -10.70
C SER A 17 -9.09 14.72 -9.96
N ASP A 18 -10.25 14.31 -10.46
CA ASP A 18 -11.53 14.65 -9.84
C ASP A 18 -11.90 13.69 -8.71
N GLN A 19 -11.74 12.39 -8.91
CA GLN A 19 -12.18 11.36 -7.95
C GLN A 19 -11.11 10.96 -6.94
N GLY A 20 -9.82 11.20 -7.25
CA GLY A 20 -8.68 10.77 -6.44
C GLY A 20 -8.33 9.30 -6.60
N LEU A 21 -8.96 8.63 -7.56
CA LEU A 21 -8.67 7.24 -7.91
C LEU A 21 -8.94 7.00 -9.40
N LEU A 22 -8.36 5.92 -9.90
CA LEU A 22 -8.58 5.44 -11.27
C LEU A 22 -8.56 3.91 -11.28
N LYS A 23 -9.62 3.28 -11.80
CA LYS A 23 -9.61 1.86 -12.15
C LYS A 23 -8.97 1.72 -13.54
N VAL A 24 -8.04 0.77 -13.68
CA VAL A 24 -7.26 0.58 -14.92
C VAL A 24 -6.89 -0.89 -15.10
N ASP A 25 -6.89 -1.34 -16.35
CA ASP A 25 -6.30 -2.61 -16.78
C ASP A 25 -4.94 -2.29 -17.45
N PHE A 26 -3.86 -2.77 -16.85
CA PHE A 26 -2.51 -2.59 -17.38
C PHE A 26 -2.10 -3.67 -18.38
N GLY A 27 -2.94 -4.67 -18.61
CA GLY A 27 -2.64 -5.81 -19.47
C GLY A 27 -1.54 -6.71 -18.89
N PHE A 28 -1.50 -6.91 -17.58
CA PHE A 28 -0.52 -7.80 -16.96
C PHE A 28 -0.64 -9.23 -17.48
N ASP A 29 0.50 -9.90 -17.64
CA ASP A 29 0.54 -11.32 -17.93
C ASP A 29 -0.13 -12.11 -16.77
N PRO A 30 -1.21 -12.87 -17.05
CA PRO A 30 -1.86 -13.69 -16.05
C PRO A 30 -0.90 -14.68 -15.36
N GLN A 31 0.15 -15.14 -16.06
CA GLN A 31 1.16 -16.04 -15.50
C GLN A 31 1.99 -15.33 -14.40
N LEU A 32 2.35 -14.06 -14.61
CA LEU A 32 3.03 -13.27 -13.59
C LEU A 32 2.17 -13.17 -12.32
N LEU A 33 0.87 -12.95 -12.46
CA LEU A 33 -0.05 -12.83 -11.32
C LEU A 33 -0.19 -14.14 -10.55
N ASP A 34 -0.28 -15.28 -11.27
CA ASP A 34 -0.31 -16.60 -10.66
C ASP A 34 1.00 -16.96 -9.96
N GLN A 35 2.12 -16.58 -10.55
CA GLN A 35 3.44 -16.77 -9.97
C GLN A 35 3.56 -16.00 -8.64
N ILE A 36 3.10 -14.73 -8.57
CA ILE A 36 3.09 -13.97 -7.32
C ILE A 36 2.31 -14.71 -6.23
N VAL A 37 1.10 -15.18 -6.56
CA VAL A 37 0.26 -15.91 -5.59
C VAL A 37 0.95 -17.19 -5.09
N ALA A 38 1.62 -17.91 -5.97
CA ALA A 38 2.32 -19.14 -5.62
C ALA A 38 3.55 -18.88 -4.74
N GLU A 39 4.40 -17.93 -5.16
CA GLU A 39 5.71 -17.69 -4.55
C GLU A 39 5.66 -16.87 -3.25
N VAL A 40 4.60 -16.06 -3.03
CA VAL A 40 4.45 -15.29 -1.78
C VAL A 40 4.03 -16.16 -0.58
N ARG A 41 3.43 -17.32 -0.79
CA ARG A 41 2.87 -18.17 0.28
C ARG A 41 3.84 -18.47 1.41
N PRO A 42 5.10 -18.88 1.17
CA PRO A 42 6.06 -19.13 2.25
C PRO A 42 6.33 -17.89 3.11
N LEU A 43 6.22 -16.68 2.54
CA LEU A 43 6.49 -15.42 3.23
C LEU A 43 5.38 -15.02 4.21
N TYR A 44 4.20 -15.63 4.11
CA TYR A 44 3.13 -15.45 5.10
C TYR A 44 3.39 -16.19 6.42
N GLY A 45 4.28 -17.19 6.41
CA GLY A 45 4.74 -17.92 7.59
C GLY A 45 3.68 -18.83 8.20
N LEU A 46 3.97 -19.30 9.44
CA LEU A 46 3.18 -20.33 10.14
C LEU A 46 1.69 -20.01 10.29
N ALA A 47 1.32 -18.74 10.39
CA ALA A 47 -0.09 -18.35 10.51
C ALA A 47 -0.88 -18.74 9.24
N TYR A 48 -0.27 -18.59 8.06
CA TYR A 48 -0.86 -18.99 6.79
C TYR A 48 -0.86 -20.52 6.60
N GLU A 49 0.20 -21.19 7.07
CA GLU A 49 0.27 -22.67 7.01
C GLU A 49 -0.84 -23.31 7.83
N GLN A 50 -1.18 -22.73 8.98
CA GLN A 50 -2.25 -23.20 9.85
C GLN A 50 -3.65 -22.82 9.35
N ASP A 51 -3.79 -21.62 8.79
CA ASP A 51 -5.03 -21.10 8.22
C ASP A 51 -4.73 -20.23 6.99
N PRO A 52 -4.88 -20.75 5.77
CA PRO A 52 -4.70 -19.99 4.54
C PRO A 52 -5.65 -18.77 4.38
N LEU A 53 -6.67 -18.68 5.24
CA LEU A 53 -7.62 -17.58 5.28
C LEU A 53 -7.38 -16.61 6.46
N ALA A 54 -6.27 -16.76 7.16
CA ALA A 54 -5.86 -15.83 8.22
C ALA A 54 -5.66 -14.41 7.66
N THR A 55 -6.08 -13.42 8.44
CA THR A 55 -5.88 -12.00 8.10
C THR A 55 -4.43 -11.60 8.36
N ILE A 56 -3.59 -11.82 7.39
CA ILE A 56 -2.15 -11.55 7.41
C ILE A 56 -1.73 -10.76 6.18
N ARG A 57 -0.51 -10.28 6.18
CA ARG A 57 0.12 -9.66 5.01
C ARG A 57 1.63 -9.92 4.98
N CYS A 58 2.17 -10.02 3.79
CA CYS A 58 3.61 -9.95 3.54
C CYS A 58 3.98 -8.52 3.15
N GLN A 59 4.87 -7.88 3.91
CA GLN A 59 5.41 -6.57 3.57
C GLN A 59 6.79 -6.74 2.94
N ASP A 60 7.01 -6.02 1.83
CA ASP A 60 8.28 -5.99 1.08
C ASP A 60 8.74 -7.36 0.58
N GLY A 61 7.77 -8.24 0.24
CA GLY A 61 8.05 -9.55 -0.36
C GLY A 61 8.83 -9.48 -1.68
N TRP A 62 8.91 -8.31 -2.31
CA TRP A 62 9.74 -8.05 -3.50
C TRP A 62 11.23 -8.34 -3.27
N LYS A 63 11.70 -8.35 -2.03
CA LYS A 63 13.10 -8.67 -1.68
C LYS A 63 13.45 -10.15 -1.88
N GLU A 64 12.45 -11.01 -1.82
CA GLU A 64 12.61 -12.47 -1.87
C GLU A 64 11.92 -13.07 -3.10
N VAL A 65 10.85 -12.43 -3.60
CA VAL A 65 10.05 -12.89 -4.74
C VAL A 65 10.15 -11.89 -5.89
N ASP A 66 10.85 -12.27 -6.95
CA ASP A 66 11.09 -11.40 -8.09
C ASP A 66 9.82 -11.02 -8.84
N ALA A 67 8.83 -11.91 -8.90
CA ALA A 67 7.54 -11.63 -9.53
C ALA A 67 6.81 -10.44 -8.85
N ILE A 68 6.91 -10.30 -7.51
CA ILE A 68 6.37 -9.14 -6.76
C ILE A 68 7.08 -7.86 -7.19
N ARG A 69 8.42 -7.91 -7.33
CA ARG A 69 9.21 -6.79 -7.83
C ARG A 69 8.83 -6.42 -9.25
N GLN A 70 8.73 -7.39 -10.16
CA GLN A 70 8.36 -7.17 -11.56
C GLN A 70 7.02 -6.43 -11.68
N LEU A 71 6.01 -6.82 -10.89
CA LEU A 71 4.73 -6.12 -10.86
C LEU A 71 4.87 -4.68 -10.34
N ALA A 72 5.68 -4.46 -9.30
CA ALA A 72 5.90 -3.15 -8.69
C ALA A 72 6.62 -2.17 -9.64
N VAL A 73 7.48 -2.66 -10.53
CA VAL A 73 8.26 -1.84 -11.48
C VAL A 73 7.83 -2.05 -12.94
N HIS A 74 6.62 -2.56 -13.15
CA HIS A 74 6.12 -2.81 -14.50
C HIS A 74 6.04 -1.52 -15.32
N ASP A 75 6.55 -1.54 -16.55
CA ASP A 75 6.67 -0.33 -17.38
C ASP A 75 5.33 0.39 -17.55
N SER A 76 4.24 -0.35 -17.83
CA SER A 76 2.91 0.25 -17.98
C SER A 76 2.44 1.00 -16.73
N VAL A 77 2.82 0.52 -15.54
CA VAL A 77 2.52 1.17 -14.25
C VAL A 77 3.32 2.46 -14.12
N LEU A 78 4.62 2.39 -14.36
CA LEU A 78 5.51 3.56 -14.25
C LEU A 78 5.13 4.64 -15.28
N ASP A 79 4.78 4.25 -16.50
CA ASP A 79 4.31 5.19 -17.54
C ASP A 79 3.02 5.90 -17.13
N ALA A 80 2.02 5.16 -16.63
CA ALA A 80 0.79 5.75 -16.12
C ALA A 80 1.05 6.76 -14.99
N LEU A 81 1.94 6.41 -14.05
CA LEU A 81 2.27 7.28 -12.93
C LEU A 81 3.03 8.55 -13.35
N ARG A 82 3.92 8.45 -14.36
CA ARG A 82 4.56 9.64 -14.96
C ARG A 82 3.52 10.59 -15.55
N MET A 83 2.51 10.06 -16.24
CA MET A 83 1.43 10.86 -16.81
C MET A 83 0.56 11.52 -15.74
N LEU A 84 0.22 10.80 -14.66
CA LEU A 84 -0.64 11.31 -13.59
C LEU A 84 0.04 12.39 -12.74
N MET A 85 1.36 12.30 -12.54
CA MET A 85 2.06 13.10 -11.53
C MET A 85 3.12 14.03 -12.11
N ASP A 86 3.39 13.93 -13.42
CA ASP A 86 4.45 14.71 -14.13
C ASP A 86 5.82 14.62 -13.44
N ARG A 87 6.15 13.43 -12.89
CA ARG A 87 7.40 13.14 -12.18
C ARG A 87 7.75 11.66 -12.27
N GLU A 88 9.04 11.35 -12.11
CA GLU A 88 9.52 9.97 -12.05
C GLU A 88 9.02 9.26 -10.78
N PRO A 89 8.31 8.14 -10.91
CA PRO A 89 7.82 7.37 -9.76
C PRO A 89 8.95 6.56 -9.11
N LEU A 90 8.89 6.50 -7.78
CA LEU A 90 9.81 5.77 -6.92
C LEU A 90 9.03 4.70 -6.14
N PRO A 91 8.87 3.46 -6.66
CA PRO A 91 8.27 2.38 -5.91
C PRO A 91 9.12 2.09 -4.66
N PHE A 92 8.50 2.00 -3.46
CA PHE A 92 9.26 1.89 -2.22
C PHE A 92 8.73 0.87 -1.20
N GLN A 93 7.54 0.36 -1.40
CA GLN A 93 6.97 -0.66 -0.51
C GLN A 93 5.98 -1.52 -1.29
N THR A 94 5.98 -2.83 -1.00
CA THR A 94 4.94 -3.75 -1.44
C THR A 94 4.23 -4.39 -0.25
N LEU A 95 2.94 -4.65 -0.41
CA LEU A 95 2.13 -5.40 0.53
C LEU A 95 1.35 -6.46 -0.24
N ASN A 96 1.50 -7.73 0.13
CA ASN A 96 0.73 -8.81 -0.44
C ASN A 96 -0.24 -9.36 0.61
N PHE A 97 -1.48 -9.59 0.20
CA PHE A 97 -2.56 -10.04 1.06
C PHE A 97 -3.19 -11.31 0.51
N PRO A 98 -3.39 -12.37 1.31
CA PRO A 98 -4.12 -13.56 0.89
C PRO A 98 -5.64 -13.39 1.00
N VAL A 99 -6.10 -12.46 1.86
CA VAL A 99 -7.52 -12.22 2.14
C VAL A 99 -7.80 -10.73 2.38
N GLY A 100 -9.09 -10.35 2.37
CA GLY A 100 -9.53 -9.01 2.78
C GLY A 100 -9.23 -8.72 4.26
N THR A 101 -8.78 -7.50 4.55
CA THR A 101 -8.30 -7.14 5.89
C THR A 101 -9.36 -6.54 6.80
N SER A 102 -10.50 -6.12 6.25
CA SER A 102 -11.52 -5.35 6.98
C SER A 102 -10.93 -4.14 7.73
N GLN A 103 -9.87 -3.55 7.18
CA GLN A 103 -9.20 -2.40 7.80
C GLN A 103 -10.12 -1.19 7.80
N TYR A 104 -10.12 -0.45 8.91
CA TYR A 104 -10.86 0.82 8.99
C TYR A 104 -10.37 1.83 7.95
N PRO A 105 -11.27 2.74 7.49
CA PRO A 105 -10.89 3.81 6.59
C PRO A 105 -9.77 4.67 7.16
N HIS A 106 -8.81 4.99 6.31
CA HIS A 106 -7.67 5.83 6.61
C HIS A 106 -7.18 6.53 5.34
N SER A 107 -6.26 7.46 5.50
CA SER A 107 -5.49 8.07 4.42
C SER A 107 -4.05 7.58 4.51
N ASP A 108 -3.47 7.15 3.41
CA ASP A 108 -2.05 6.79 3.37
C ASP A 108 -1.13 7.97 3.67
N SER A 109 -1.61 9.20 3.46
CA SER A 109 -0.84 10.41 3.72
C SER A 109 -0.39 10.55 5.19
N ILE A 110 -1.07 9.87 6.14
CA ILE A 110 -0.65 9.84 7.55
C ILE A 110 0.66 9.07 7.75
N HIS A 111 0.92 8.09 6.89
CA HIS A 111 2.14 7.26 6.91
C HIS A 111 3.20 7.78 5.96
N PHE A 112 2.77 8.32 4.80
CA PHE A 112 3.61 8.59 3.64
C PHE A 112 3.27 9.96 3.06
N HIS A 113 3.90 11.00 3.58
CA HIS A 113 3.66 12.37 3.12
C HIS A 113 4.89 12.94 2.43
N THR A 114 4.65 13.95 1.58
CA THR A 114 5.70 14.59 0.78
C THR A 114 5.70 16.11 0.92
N VAL A 115 6.85 16.72 0.66
CA VAL A 115 6.97 18.16 0.46
C VAL A 115 7.63 18.39 -0.90
N PRO A 116 6.92 18.97 -1.89
CA PRO A 116 5.54 19.42 -1.84
C PRO A 116 4.55 18.28 -1.62
N ALA A 117 3.34 18.59 -1.11
CA ALA A 117 2.29 17.61 -0.82
C ALA A 117 1.71 16.98 -2.10
N GLY A 118 1.10 15.79 -1.97
CA GLY A 118 0.38 15.13 -3.06
C GLY A 118 1.19 14.16 -3.91
N PHE A 119 2.50 14.03 -3.69
CA PHE A 119 3.37 13.17 -4.50
C PHE A 119 3.60 11.79 -3.86
N MET A 120 2.50 11.13 -3.53
CA MET A 120 2.46 9.71 -3.15
C MET A 120 1.18 9.08 -3.70
N VAL A 121 1.31 7.89 -4.23
CA VAL A 121 0.23 7.12 -4.86
C VAL A 121 0.33 5.66 -4.42
N GLY A 122 -0.79 5.04 -4.15
CA GLY A 122 -0.89 3.59 -3.99
C GLY A 122 -1.51 2.96 -5.25
N ILE A 123 -1.07 1.75 -5.57
CA ILE A 123 -1.67 0.92 -6.62
C ILE A 123 -2.00 -0.44 -6.01
N TRP A 124 -3.24 -0.84 -6.12
CA TRP A 124 -3.75 -2.13 -5.70
C TRP A 124 -4.12 -2.98 -6.90
N VAL A 125 -3.46 -4.10 -7.06
CA VAL A 125 -3.67 -5.03 -8.18
C VAL A 125 -4.39 -6.27 -7.67
N ALA A 126 -5.48 -6.64 -8.34
CA ALA A 126 -6.21 -7.88 -8.11
C ALA A 126 -5.43 -9.07 -8.70
N LEU A 127 -4.97 -10.00 -7.86
CA LEU A 127 -4.31 -11.22 -8.31
C LEU A 127 -5.30 -12.37 -8.58
N GLU A 128 -6.55 -12.17 -8.23
CA GLU A 128 -7.72 -13.00 -8.52
C GLU A 128 -8.95 -12.12 -8.64
N LYS A 129 -10.11 -12.67 -9.00
CA LYS A 129 -11.37 -11.92 -9.04
C LYS A 129 -11.76 -11.44 -7.65
N ILE A 130 -12.07 -10.16 -7.56
CA ILE A 130 -12.51 -9.48 -6.35
C ILE A 130 -13.93 -8.96 -6.54
N ASP A 131 -14.82 -9.35 -5.65
CA ASP A 131 -16.24 -8.98 -5.67
C ASP A 131 -16.73 -8.54 -4.27
N ALA A 132 -18.03 -8.27 -4.14
CA ALA A 132 -18.60 -7.77 -2.89
C ALA A 132 -18.57 -8.78 -1.73
N GLU A 133 -18.26 -10.06 -2.00
CA GLU A 133 -18.34 -11.14 -1.01
C GLU A 133 -16.99 -11.43 -0.35
N ASN A 134 -15.87 -11.26 -1.11
CA ASN A 134 -14.53 -11.65 -0.62
C ASN A 134 -13.73 -10.51 0.02
N GLY A 135 -14.35 -9.40 0.37
CA GLY A 135 -13.73 -8.29 1.11
C GLY A 135 -12.91 -7.35 0.21
N PRO A 136 -13.57 -6.65 -0.72
CA PRO A 136 -12.92 -5.70 -1.61
C PRO A 136 -12.37 -4.47 -0.87
N LEU A 137 -11.61 -3.66 -1.55
CA LEU A 137 -11.30 -2.31 -1.10
C LEU A 137 -12.60 -1.51 -0.97
N ILE A 138 -12.73 -0.68 0.06
CA ILE A 138 -13.68 0.42 0.10
C ILE A 138 -12.91 1.72 -0.07
N TYR A 139 -13.50 2.67 -0.76
CA TYR A 139 -12.92 4.00 -0.94
C TYR A 139 -14.01 5.06 -0.98
N TYR A 140 -13.62 6.30 -0.74
CA TYR A 140 -14.51 7.45 -0.69
C TYR A 140 -14.11 8.43 -1.79
N PRO A 141 -14.75 8.40 -2.97
CA PRO A 141 -14.40 9.30 -4.07
C PRO A 141 -14.38 10.75 -3.64
N ARG A 142 -13.43 11.53 -4.17
CA ARG A 142 -13.22 12.96 -3.91
C ARG A 142 -12.72 13.31 -2.50
N SER A 143 -12.60 12.35 -1.58
CA SER A 143 -12.06 12.58 -0.24
C SER A 143 -10.60 13.04 -0.25
N HIS A 144 -9.85 12.78 -1.31
CA HIS A 144 -8.48 13.30 -1.47
C HIS A 144 -8.41 14.83 -1.53
N LYS A 145 -9.54 15.52 -1.80
CA LYS A 145 -9.67 16.98 -1.80
C LYS A 145 -9.82 17.57 -0.39
N LEU A 146 -10.04 16.74 0.62
CA LEU A 146 -10.01 17.15 2.02
C LEU A 146 -8.60 17.59 2.44
N PRO A 147 -8.46 18.39 3.49
CA PRO A 147 -7.15 18.71 4.05
C PRO A 147 -6.33 17.46 4.38
N TYR A 148 -5.01 17.57 4.34
CA TYR A 148 -4.11 16.55 4.87
C TYR A 148 -4.10 16.63 6.39
N TYR A 149 -4.92 15.83 7.04
CA TYR A 149 -5.01 15.80 8.50
C TYR A 149 -3.80 15.10 9.10
N SER A 150 -2.99 15.83 9.87
CA SER A 150 -1.97 15.25 10.75
C SER A 150 -2.60 14.74 12.05
N MET A 151 -1.85 13.98 12.84
CA MET A 151 -2.28 13.57 14.18
C MET A 151 -2.71 14.77 15.04
N GLN A 152 -1.98 15.86 14.92
CA GLN A 152 -2.24 17.08 15.70
C GLN A 152 -3.52 17.79 15.25
N ASP A 153 -3.79 17.87 13.94
CA ASP A 153 -5.02 18.49 13.43
C ASP A 153 -6.26 17.75 13.95
N LEU A 154 -6.11 16.46 14.26
CA LEU A 154 -7.14 15.61 14.86
C LEU A 154 -7.12 15.61 16.40
N GLY A 155 -6.29 16.44 17.04
CA GLY A 155 -6.16 16.51 18.51
C GLY A 155 -5.45 15.30 19.12
N LEU A 156 -4.65 14.56 18.33
CA LEU A 156 -4.00 13.32 18.75
C LEU A 156 -2.49 13.53 18.95
N GLY A 157 -1.91 12.79 19.88
CA GLY A 157 -0.47 12.69 20.04
C GLY A 157 0.19 11.86 18.92
N PRO A 158 1.47 12.12 18.59
CA PRO A 158 2.17 11.35 17.57
C PRO A 158 2.45 9.90 18.03
N GLY A 159 2.57 9.00 17.08
CA GLY A 159 2.96 7.62 17.27
C GLY A 159 1.86 6.60 16.98
N TYR A 160 2.28 5.41 16.58
CA TYR A 160 1.39 4.32 16.18
C TYR A 160 0.51 3.77 17.32
N SER A 161 0.83 4.05 18.58
CA SER A 161 -0.06 3.74 19.71
C SER A 161 -1.41 4.47 19.63
N ASN A 162 -1.47 5.58 18.89
CA ASN A 162 -2.69 6.36 18.68
C ASN A 162 -3.36 6.07 17.32
N TYR A 163 -2.90 5.04 16.58
CA TYR A 163 -3.40 4.78 15.23
C TYR A 163 -4.89 4.43 15.22
N HIS A 164 -5.35 3.63 16.17
CA HIS A 164 -6.79 3.32 16.28
C HIS A 164 -7.64 4.58 16.57
N ALA A 165 -7.16 5.48 17.42
CA ALA A 165 -7.84 6.76 17.65
C ALA A 165 -7.88 7.62 16.37
N TYR A 166 -6.81 7.60 15.57
CA TYR A 166 -6.81 8.23 14.24
C TYR A 166 -7.88 7.63 13.32
N GLU A 167 -8.00 6.31 13.25
CA GLU A 167 -9.00 5.63 12.41
C GLU A 167 -10.43 6.02 12.83
N LEU A 168 -10.71 6.15 14.13
CA LEU A 168 -12.01 6.61 14.64
C LEU A 168 -12.28 8.07 14.21
N ARG A 169 -11.28 8.97 14.31
CA ARG A 169 -11.45 10.35 13.84
C ARG A 169 -11.67 10.45 12.34
N ILE A 170 -11.09 9.56 11.54
CA ILE A 170 -11.38 9.49 10.10
C ILE A 170 -12.83 9.06 9.86
N GLN A 171 -13.40 8.14 10.66
CA GLN A 171 -14.81 7.77 10.57
C GLN A 171 -15.73 8.95 10.90
N ASP A 172 -15.39 9.75 11.93
CA ASP A 172 -16.11 10.99 12.24
C ASP A 172 -16.11 11.95 11.03
N LEU A 173 -14.93 12.16 10.41
CA LEU A 173 -14.81 13.02 9.22
C LEU A 173 -15.63 12.51 8.03
N ILE A 174 -15.68 11.20 7.81
CA ILE A 174 -16.50 10.59 6.76
C ILE A 174 -17.97 10.92 6.99
N ALA A 175 -18.44 10.81 8.23
CA ALA A 175 -19.82 11.13 8.61
C ALA A 175 -20.09 12.64 8.50
N GLU A 176 -19.21 13.48 9.03
CA GLU A 176 -19.31 14.95 9.00
C GLU A 176 -19.42 15.51 7.57
N HIS A 177 -18.65 14.92 6.63
CA HIS A 177 -18.66 15.33 5.21
C HIS A 177 -19.68 14.57 4.36
N GLY A 178 -20.46 13.65 4.94
CA GLY A 178 -21.47 12.86 4.22
C GLY A 178 -20.89 12.00 3.09
N LEU A 179 -19.64 11.56 3.21
CA LEU A 179 -18.95 10.81 2.17
C LEU A 179 -19.57 9.42 2.00
N GLN A 180 -19.75 9.00 0.76
CA GLN A 180 -20.32 7.70 0.43
C GLN A 180 -19.22 6.74 0.00
N ALA A 181 -19.26 5.52 0.56
CA ALA A 181 -18.29 4.49 0.21
C ALA A 181 -18.67 3.80 -1.11
N GLU A 182 -17.66 3.50 -1.91
CA GLU A 182 -17.76 2.63 -3.07
C GLU A 182 -16.86 1.41 -2.90
N LEU A 183 -17.16 0.33 -3.64
CA LEU A 183 -16.42 -0.94 -3.59
C LEU A 183 -15.48 -1.09 -4.78
N GLY A 184 -14.26 -1.49 -4.50
CA GLY A 184 -13.24 -1.83 -5.49
C GLY A 184 -13.45 -3.25 -6.05
N ILE A 185 -14.47 -3.40 -6.91
CA ILE A 185 -14.75 -4.64 -7.62
C ILE A 185 -13.82 -4.74 -8.83
N LEU A 186 -13.03 -5.80 -8.91
CA LEU A 186 -12.01 -5.98 -9.94
C LEU A 186 -12.01 -7.41 -10.49
N GLU A 187 -11.80 -7.53 -11.78
CA GLU A 187 -11.37 -8.79 -12.39
C GLU A 187 -9.86 -9.01 -12.14
N LYS A 188 -9.39 -10.24 -12.26
CA LYS A 188 -7.96 -10.57 -12.11
C LYS A 188 -7.13 -9.75 -13.12
N GLY A 189 -6.10 -9.07 -12.63
CA GLY A 189 -5.20 -8.21 -13.41
C GLY A 189 -5.64 -6.74 -13.46
N GLU A 190 -6.88 -6.42 -13.14
CA GLU A 190 -7.28 -5.02 -12.99
C GLU A 190 -6.66 -4.40 -11.73
N ALA A 191 -6.51 -3.09 -11.74
CA ALA A 191 -5.92 -2.33 -10.66
C ALA A 191 -6.72 -1.06 -10.32
N ILE A 192 -6.58 -0.59 -9.10
CA ILE A 192 -6.98 0.75 -8.66
C ILE A 192 -5.72 1.53 -8.31
N ILE A 193 -5.54 2.69 -8.93
CA ILE A 193 -4.58 3.72 -8.54
C ILE A 193 -5.31 4.69 -7.63
N TRP A 194 -4.74 5.04 -6.46
CA TRP A 194 -5.31 6.05 -5.59
C TRP A 194 -4.30 7.08 -5.12
N HIS A 195 -4.77 8.31 -4.97
CA HIS A 195 -4.01 9.40 -4.36
C HIS A 195 -3.82 9.18 -2.85
N ALA A 196 -2.65 9.48 -2.31
CA ALA A 196 -2.32 9.24 -0.90
C ALA A 196 -3.35 9.75 0.11
N ASN A 197 -4.02 10.88 -0.21
CA ASN A 197 -5.03 11.48 0.66
C ASN A 197 -6.44 10.91 0.45
N LEU A 198 -6.64 9.97 -0.48
CA LEU A 198 -7.93 9.32 -0.63
C LEU A 198 -8.23 8.47 0.60
N LEU A 199 -9.39 8.67 1.22
CA LEU A 199 -9.86 7.80 2.29
C LEU A 199 -10.26 6.46 1.69
N HIS A 200 -9.67 5.40 2.23
CA HIS A 200 -9.91 4.03 1.78
C HIS A 200 -9.69 3.03 2.93
N GLY A 201 -10.19 1.83 2.76
CA GLY A 201 -10.07 0.75 3.74
C GLY A 201 -10.43 -0.60 3.14
N GLY A 202 -10.72 -1.59 3.97
CA GLY A 202 -11.16 -2.92 3.53
C GLY A 202 -12.62 -3.16 3.92
N ALA A 203 -13.45 -3.60 2.97
CA ALA A 203 -14.78 -4.09 3.29
C ALA A 203 -14.71 -5.38 4.10
N ALA A 204 -15.73 -5.64 4.90
CA ALA A 204 -15.87 -6.92 5.57
C ALA A 204 -15.96 -8.07 4.55
N ARG A 205 -15.30 -9.18 4.84
CA ARG A 205 -15.49 -10.43 4.08
C ARG A 205 -16.85 -11.00 4.46
N LYS A 206 -17.78 -11.09 3.52
CA LYS A 206 -19.07 -11.76 3.73
C LYS A 206 -18.91 -13.27 3.59
N ASP A 207 -18.17 -13.70 2.56
CA ASP A 207 -17.75 -15.08 2.41
C ASP A 207 -16.34 -15.26 2.97
N VAL A 208 -16.26 -15.71 4.22
CA VAL A 208 -15.00 -15.94 4.93
C VAL A 208 -14.22 -17.16 4.45
N THR A 209 -14.82 -17.99 3.57
CA THR A 209 -14.19 -19.19 3.01
C THR A 209 -13.37 -18.88 1.75
N ARG A 210 -13.46 -17.67 1.24
CA ARG A 210 -12.77 -17.24 0.00
C ARG A 210 -11.52 -16.44 0.28
N SER A 211 -10.51 -16.67 -0.55
CA SER A 211 -9.33 -15.82 -0.66
C SER A 211 -9.66 -14.48 -1.33
N ARG A 212 -8.74 -13.55 -1.21
CA ARG A 212 -8.72 -12.27 -1.93
C ARG A 212 -7.26 -11.84 -2.11
N HIS A 213 -6.53 -12.61 -2.93
CA HIS A 213 -5.14 -12.33 -3.24
C HIS A 213 -5.00 -10.99 -3.97
N SER A 214 -4.11 -10.15 -3.46
CA SER A 214 -3.83 -8.85 -4.02
C SER A 214 -2.44 -8.34 -3.66
N GLN A 215 -1.91 -7.43 -4.47
CA GLN A 215 -0.69 -6.70 -4.18
C GLN A 215 -0.96 -5.20 -4.15
N VAL A 216 -0.51 -4.52 -3.09
CA VAL A 216 -0.38 -3.06 -3.07
C VAL A 216 1.08 -2.71 -3.32
N THR A 217 1.32 -1.69 -4.13
CA THR A 217 2.62 -1.03 -4.24
C THR A 217 2.46 0.45 -3.99
N HIS A 218 3.31 1.01 -3.14
CA HIS A 218 3.34 2.44 -2.85
C HIS A 218 4.48 3.12 -3.59
N TYR A 219 4.18 4.30 -4.17
CA TYR A 219 5.10 5.09 -4.97
C TYR A 219 5.22 6.49 -4.41
N PHE A 220 6.42 6.93 -4.13
CA PHE A 220 6.77 8.34 -4.06
C PHE A 220 7.16 8.85 -5.43
N PHE A 221 7.50 10.12 -5.53
CA PHE A 221 7.97 10.74 -6.78
C PHE A 221 9.22 11.57 -6.51
N GLU A 222 10.09 11.69 -7.53
CA GLU A 222 11.31 12.47 -7.42
C GLU A 222 11.06 13.95 -7.08
N ASN A 223 12.13 14.62 -6.65
CA ASN A 223 12.11 16.04 -6.28
C ASN A 223 11.16 16.36 -5.10
N CYS A 224 11.01 15.43 -4.16
CA CYS A 224 10.25 15.60 -2.93
C CYS A 224 11.12 15.29 -1.70
N ARG A 225 10.73 15.84 -0.56
CA ARG A 225 11.15 15.36 0.75
C ARG A 225 10.04 14.50 1.33
N TYR A 226 10.39 13.35 1.92
CA TYR A 226 9.42 12.36 2.41
C TYR A 226 9.44 12.31 3.93
N TYR A 227 8.27 12.25 4.56
CA TYR A 227 8.16 12.17 6.02
C TYR A 227 6.91 11.40 6.45
N THR A 228 6.85 11.03 7.73
CA THR A 228 5.76 10.29 8.35
C THR A 228 5.00 11.22 9.31
N PRO A 229 3.82 11.75 8.94
CA PRO A 229 3.02 12.60 9.84
C PRO A 229 2.64 11.91 11.14
N MET A 230 2.34 10.61 11.10
CA MET A 230 2.04 9.79 12.28
C MET A 230 3.08 9.94 13.41
N GLU A 231 4.36 10.11 13.06
CA GLU A 231 5.46 10.24 14.02
C GLU A 231 6.00 11.68 14.15
N SER A 232 5.41 12.61 13.41
CA SER A 232 5.83 14.02 13.38
C SER A 232 5.19 14.82 14.50
N ARG A 233 5.86 15.91 14.89
CA ARG A 233 5.36 16.90 15.87
C ARG A 233 5.43 18.29 15.25
N PRO A 234 4.72 19.30 15.79
CA PRO A 234 4.85 20.68 15.38
C PRO A 234 6.31 21.12 15.33
N GLY A 235 6.72 21.68 14.19
CA GLY A 235 8.09 22.13 13.99
C GLY A 235 9.15 21.03 13.86
N LYS A 236 8.79 19.74 14.01
CA LYS A 236 9.73 18.62 13.91
C LYS A 236 9.17 17.46 13.09
N LEU A 237 9.41 17.51 11.78
CA LEU A 237 9.01 16.43 10.86
C LEU A 237 9.91 15.20 11.01
N ARG A 238 9.30 14.02 11.01
CA ARG A 238 10.00 12.73 10.96
C ARG A 238 10.29 12.37 9.51
N TYR A 239 11.40 12.88 8.98
CA TYR A 239 11.83 12.56 7.61
C TYR A 239 12.21 11.09 7.47
N ARG A 240 11.98 10.56 6.26
CA ARG A 240 12.35 9.18 5.86
C ARG A 240 13.16 9.21 4.57
N LYS A 241 13.99 8.19 4.44
CA LYS A 241 14.67 7.86 3.17
C LYS A 241 14.06 6.55 2.67
N PRO A 242 13.12 6.59 1.74
CA PRO A 242 12.55 5.38 1.18
C PRO A 242 13.64 4.61 0.41
N PHE A 243 13.62 3.30 0.53
CA PHE A 243 14.43 2.44 -0.33
C PHE A 243 13.67 2.25 -1.64
N ARG A 244 14.26 2.62 -2.76
CA ARG A 244 13.65 2.42 -4.08
C ARG A 244 13.72 0.94 -4.45
N ILE A 245 12.59 0.35 -4.82
CA ILE A 245 12.55 -0.99 -5.43
C ILE A 245 13.28 -0.90 -6.78
N PRO A 246 14.34 -1.71 -7.01
CA PRO A 246 15.14 -1.60 -8.23
C PRO A 246 14.38 -2.14 -9.44
N SER A 247 14.62 -1.55 -10.62
CA SER A 247 14.02 -2.00 -11.88
C SER A 247 14.57 -3.37 -12.34
N GLN A 248 15.80 -3.69 -11.94
CA GLN A 248 16.41 -5.01 -12.16
C GLN A 248 16.65 -5.71 -10.82
N PRO A 249 16.67 -7.06 -10.77
CA PRO A 249 17.03 -7.77 -9.56
C PRO A 249 18.43 -7.31 -9.09
N ASP A 250 18.51 -6.88 -7.84
CA ASP A 250 19.78 -6.53 -7.21
C ASP A 250 20.17 -7.61 -6.21
N PHE A 251 20.94 -8.58 -6.66
CA PHE A 251 21.45 -9.68 -5.82
C PHE A 251 22.50 -9.22 -4.80
N SER A 252 22.94 -7.95 -4.84
CA SER A 252 23.89 -7.40 -3.86
C SER A 252 23.22 -6.89 -2.58
N LEU A 253 21.89 -6.84 -2.55
CA LEU A 253 21.17 -6.45 -1.34
C LEU A 253 21.41 -7.48 -0.24
N PRO A 254 21.87 -7.06 0.96
CA PRO A 254 22.01 -7.98 2.06
C PRO A 254 20.63 -8.57 2.39
N PRO A 255 20.55 -9.87 2.78
CA PRO A 255 19.32 -10.43 3.28
C PRO A 255 18.76 -9.53 4.38
N ASP A 256 17.47 -9.28 4.37
CA ASP A 256 16.82 -8.38 5.33
C ASP A 256 17.11 -8.83 6.76
N LEU A 257 18.05 -8.14 7.42
CA LEU A 257 18.34 -8.32 8.85
C LEU A 257 17.30 -7.63 9.73
N SER A 258 16.09 -7.37 9.21
CA SER A 258 15.02 -6.82 10.03
C SER A 258 14.76 -7.72 11.24
N PRO A 259 14.40 -7.16 12.40
CA PRO A 259 14.12 -7.95 13.61
C PRO A 259 13.01 -9.01 13.46
N ARG A 260 12.31 -9.04 12.31
CA ARG A 260 11.26 -10.03 12.01
C ARG A 260 11.81 -11.39 11.58
N SER A 261 13.06 -11.46 11.11
CA SER A 261 13.71 -12.74 10.73
C SER A 261 14.31 -13.52 11.90
N LEU A 262 14.41 -12.90 13.09
CA LEU A 262 14.90 -13.56 14.29
C LEU A 262 13.70 -13.97 15.18
N PRO A 263 13.58 -15.25 15.57
CA PRO A 263 12.56 -15.64 16.53
C PRO A 263 12.71 -14.82 17.82
N VAL A 264 11.61 -14.29 18.33
CA VAL A 264 11.55 -13.37 19.51
C VAL A 264 12.39 -13.85 20.70
N ARG A 265 12.59 -15.17 20.84
CA ARG A 265 13.46 -15.78 21.85
C ARG A 265 14.97 -15.56 21.63
N ALA A 266 15.40 -15.32 20.37
CA ALA A 266 16.82 -15.07 20.07
C ALA A 266 17.23 -13.63 20.39
N VAL A 267 16.34 -12.66 20.14
CA VAL A 267 16.57 -11.23 20.46
C VAL A 267 16.72 -11.05 21.98
N GLY A 268 15.89 -11.69 22.79
CA GLY A 268 15.97 -11.62 24.25
C GLY A 268 17.24 -12.26 24.83
N ARG A 269 17.90 -13.23 24.14
CA ARG A 269 19.19 -13.77 24.54
C ARG A 269 20.34 -12.85 24.13
N LEU A 270 20.29 -12.27 22.93
CA LEU A 270 21.31 -11.35 22.43
C LEU A 270 21.38 -10.08 23.28
N LEU A 271 20.22 -9.50 23.63
CA LEU A 271 20.18 -8.31 24.49
C LEU A 271 20.70 -8.60 25.92
N ARG A 272 20.47 -9.81 26.44
CA ARG A 272 21.03 -10.25 27.73
C ARG A 272 22.54 -10.49 27.68
N SER A 273 23.08 -10.99 26.58
CA SER A 273 24.52 -11.19 26.40
C SER A 273 25.29 -9.89 26.22
N LEU A 274 24.60 -8.81 25.78
CA LEU A 274 25.18 -7.47 25.57
C LEU A 274 24.99 -6.54 26.77
N GLY A 275 24.46 -7.03 27.91
CA GLY A 275 24.30 -6.25 29.13
C GLY A 275 23.27 -5.12 29.05
N LEU A 276 22.47 -5.06 28.00
CA LEU A 276 21.42 -4.08 27.81
C LEU A 276 20.13 -4.58 28.48
N ARG A 277 19.96 -4.24 29.76
CA ARG A 277 18.69 -4.38 30.48
C ARG A 277 17.92 -3.06 30.41
N ASN A 278 16.64 -3.14 30.05
CA ASN A 278 15.60 -2.38 30.70
C ASN A 278 14.93 -3.27 31.72
#